data_69dd1c4766084294d8e51a61ccef45b2
#
_entry.id   69dd1c4766084294d8e51a61ccef45b2
#
_cell.length_a   1.000
_cell.length_b   1.000
_cell.length_c   1.000
_cell.angle_alpha   90.00
_cell.angle_beta   90.00
_cell.angle_gamma   90.00
#
_symmetry.space_group_name_H-M   'P 1'
#
loop_
_entity.id
_entity.type
_entity.pdbx_description
1 polymer ?
#
loop_
_entity_poly.entity_id
_entity_poly.type
_entity_poly.pdbx_seq_one_letter_code
_entity_poly.pdbx_strand_id
1 'polypeptide(L)'
;IAIGLLFAINAIQAIGDFTATTTGGMDREPTDKELKGAYLTGERPLFHGKKLHIEQTIFNDGESPLKESRDIVLENSSFQWKYPLWYSKNIEARDCTWLEMARSGVWYTDHIRIEDTLIEAPKNFRRCHDVTLDNVYLANAAETFWNCEGIKLAHVQARGDYFGMNSTNITIDDFKLVGNYAFDGAKNMEVHNARMLSKDAFWNSENVTVYDSVIHGEYLGWNSKNLTFINCTIESLQGLCYIENLKMINCTLLNTTLAFEYSKGINAQINGRIKSVMNPSEGRIQADEIETLILDPEKIDPAETEIICPTVGEKLDKAPEA
;
A
#
# COMPACT_ATOMS: atom_id res chain seq x y z
N ILE A 1 5.29 -34.99 15.80
CA ILE A 1 3.87 -35.11 15.42
C ILE A 1 3.00 -35.35 16.65
N ALA A 2 3.36 -36.25 17.59
CA ALA A 2 2.56 -36.57 18.77
C ALA A 2 2.43 -35.38 19.76
N ILE A 3 3.47 -34.54 19.92
CA ILE A 3 3.47 -33.43 20.87
C ILE A 3 2.59 -32.28 20.36
N GLY A 4 2.66 -31.94 19.07
CA GLY A 4 1.82 -30.91 18.47
C GLY A 4 0.32 -31.27 18.50
N LEU A 5 -0.01 -32.55 18.34
CA LEU A 5 -1.37 -33.03 18.42
C LEU A 5 -1.91 -32.95 19.87
N LEU A 6 -1.05 -33.21 20.86
CA LEU A 6 -1.43 -33.15 22.29
C LEU A 6 -1.74 -31.70 22.71
N PHE A 7 -0.96 -30.72 22.24
CA PHE A 7 -1.22 -29.30 22.51
C PHE A 7 -2.47 -28.80 21.77
N ALA A 8 -2.71 -29.25 20.56
CA ALA A 8 -3.93 -28.91 19.83
C ALA A 8 -5.17 -29.50 20.52
N ILE A 9 -5.09 -30.73 21.05
CA ILE A 9 -6.18 -31.36 21.80
C ILE A 9 -6.44 -30.60 23.12
N ASN A 10 -5.39 -30.20 23.84
CA ASN A 10 -5.54 -29.43 25.07
C ASN A 10 -6.07 -28.02 24.80
N ALA A 11 -5.67 -27.37 23.70
CA ALA A 11 -6.22 -26.07 23.30
C ALA A 11 -7.71 -26.19 22.95
N ILE A 12 -8.11 -27.27 22.26
CA ILE A 12 -9.51 -27.51 21.93
C ILE A 12 -10.36 -27.81 23.19
N GLN A 13 -9.79 -28.49 24.18
CA GLN A 13 -10.46 -28.71 25.46
C GLN A 13 -10.59 -27.46 26.34
N ALA A 14 -9.74 -26.46 26.12
CA ALA A 14 -9.81 -25.15 26.78
C ALA A 14 -10.82 -24.17 26.14
N ILE A 15 -11.45 -24.56 25.04
CA ILE A 15 -12.44 -23.73 24.35
C ILE A 15 -13.77 -23.84 25.08
N GLY A 16 -14.15 -22.77 25.76
CA GLY A 16 -15.45 -22.64 26.40
C GLY A 16 -16.55 -22.13 25.48
N ASP A 17 -17.76 -22.17 25.91
CA ASP A 17 -18.88 -21.56 25.20
C ASP A 17 -18.75 -20.01 25.28
N PHE A 18 -18.92 -19.36 24.16
CA PHE A 18 -18.83 -17.91 24.03
C PHE A 18 -20.14 -17.33 23.49
N THR A 19 -20.61 -16.26 24.12
CA THR A 19 -21.77 -15.52 23.61
C THR A 19 -21.30 -14.63 22.46
N ALA A 20 -21.86 -14.84 21.27
CA ALA A 20 -21.49 -14.11 20.09
C ALA A 20 -21.65 -12.59 20.27
N THR A 21 -20.59 -11.84 20.08
CA THR A 21 -20.64 -10.40 19.94
C THR A 21 -20.54 -10.05 18.47
N THR A 22 -21.50 -9.26 17.99
CA THR A 22 -21.43 -8.72 16.64
C THR A 22 -20.37 -7.63 16.58
N THR A 23 -19.24 -7.94 16.01
CA THR A 23 -18.25 -6.94 15.60
C THR A 23 -18.70 -6.40 14.25
N GLY A 24 -19.07 -5.12 14.21
CA GLY A 24 -19.73 -4.55 13.05
C GLY A 24 -18.89 -4.58 11.77
N GLY A 25 -19.50 -4.95 10.68
CA GLY A 25 -19.04 -4.66 9.33
C GLY A 25 -18.50 -5.81 8.49
N MET A 26 -18.42 -7.03 9.00
CA MET A 26 -18.02 -8.20 8.22
C MET A 26 -19.14 -9.23 8.13
N ASP A 27 -19.32 -9.83 6.96
CA ASP A 27 -20.25 -10.95 6.75
C ASP A 27 -19.63 -12.25 7.29
N ARG A 28 -19.59 -12.32 8.61
CA ARG A 28 -18.94 -13.38 9.36
C ARG A 28 -19.95 -14.12 10.23
N GLU A 29 -19.84 -15.41 10.28
CA GLU A 29 -20.61 -16.22 11.23
C GLU A 29 -20.27 -15.85 12.67
N PRO A 30 -21.25 -15.75 13.58
CA PRO A 30 -21.00 -15.47 14.99
C PRO A 30 -20.03 -16.46 15.63
N THR A 31 -19.17 -15.96 16.52
CA THR A 31 -18.26 -16.80 17.31
C THR A 31 -19.07 -17.55 18.39
N ASP A 32 -18.82 -18.82 18.53
CA ASP A 32 -19.51 -19.70 19.49
C ASP A 32 -18.54 -20.39 20.46
N LYS A 33 -17.24 -20.19 20.31
CA LYS A 33 -16.21 -20.80 21.15
C LYS A 33 -15.15 -19.78 21.55
N GLU A 34 -14.66 -19.88 22.76
CA GLU A 34 -13.65 -19.01 23.32
C GLU A 34 -12.35 -19.76 23.64
N LEU A 35 -11.22 -19.16 23.28
CA LEU A 35 -9.89 -19.56 23.70
C LEU A 35 -9.19 -18.35 24.34
N LYS A 36 -8.89 -18.43 25.63
CA LYS A 36 -8.32 -17.30 26.37
C LYS A 36 -7.05 -17.70 27.12
N GLY A 37 -6.02 -16.83 27.05
CA GLY A 37 -4.80 -16.99 27.81
C GLY A 37 -3.97 -18.21 27.43
N ALA A 38 -4.11 -18.69 26.20
CA ALA A 38 -3.42 -19.90 25.75
C ALA A 38 -1.98 -19.61 25.30
N TYR A 39 -1.11 -20.57 25.43
CA TYR A 39 0.22 -20.61 24.87
C TYR A 39 0.32 -21.80 23.94
N LEU A 40 0.34 -21.54 22.64
CA LEU A 40 0.28 -22.56 21.61
C LEU A 40 1.63 -22.71 20.92
N THR A 41 2.07 -23.95 20.79
CA THR A 41 3.31 -24.32 20.09
C THR A 41 3.06 -25.45 19.11
N GLY A 42 4.01 -25.67 18.23
CA GLY A 42 3.94 -26.73 17.25
C GLY A 42 3.17 -26.36 15.98
N GLU A 43 3.22 -27.24 15.02
CA GLU A 43 2.65 -27.01 13.71
C GLU A 43 1.11 -27.08 13.74
N ARG A 44 0.46 -26.05 13.20
CA ARG A 44 -0.98 -26.00 12.95
C ARG A 44 -1.89 -26.25 14.15
N PRO A 45 -1.67 -25.63 15.32
CA PRO A 45 -2.45 -25.97 16.53
C PRO A 45 -3.96 -25.71 16.41
N LEU A 46 -4.38 -24.75 15.58
CA LEU A 46 -5.78 -24.44 15.32
C LEU A 46 -6.15 -24.56 13.83
N PHE A 47 -5.58 -25.54 13.16
CA PHE A 47 -5.86 -25.82 11.76
C PHE A 47 -7.36 -26.09 11.52
N HIS A 48 -7.94 -25.51 10.48
CA HIS A 48 -9.38 -25.55 10.21
C HIS A 48 -10.27 -24.99 11.35
N GLY A 49 -9.73 -24.12 12.20
CA GLY A 49 -10.51 -23.46 13.26
C GLY A 49 -11.73 -22.73 12.70
N LYS A 50 -12.87 -22.82 13.39
CA LYS A 50 -14.12 -22.17 12.97
C LYS A 50 -14.84 -21.53 14.14
N LYS A 51 -15.34 -20.31 13.94
CA LYS A 51 -16.18 -19.59 14.92
C LYS A 51 -15.49 -19.48 16.29
N LEU A 52 -14.22 -19.02 16.28
CA LEU A 52 -13.41 -18.88 17.48
C LEU A 52 -13.23 -17.43 17.85
N HIS A 53 -13.38 -17.12 19.13
CA HIS A 53 -12.88 -15.90 19.74
C HIS A 53 -11.61 -16.24 20.53
N ILE A 54 -10.49 -15.67 20.13
CA ILE A 54 -9.16 -15.95 20.68
C ILE A 54 -8.65 -14.68 21.33
N GLU A 55 -8.45 -14.73 22.65
CA GLU A 55 -8.03 -13.59 23.46
C GLU A 55 -6.76 -13.92 24.25
N GLN A 56 -5.84 -12.94 24.38
CA GLN A 56 -4.63 -13.06 25.21
C GLN A 56 -3.82 -14.34 24.94
N THR A 57 -3.75 -14.73 23.67
CA THR A 57 -3.12 -15.99 23.26
C THR A 57 -1.81 -15.73 22.53
N ILE A 58 -0.81 -16.53 22.85
CA ILE A 58 0.50 -16.51 22.22
C ILE A 58 0.62 -17.71 21.29
N PHE A 59 0.77 -17.45 19.99
CA PHE A 59 1.17 -18.44 19.01
C PHE A 59 2.69 -18.39 18.88
N ASN A 60 3.38 -19.32 19.55
CA ASN A 60 4.84 -19.35 19.60
C ASN A 60 5.44 -20.09 18.39
N ASP A 61 6.49 -20.87 18.59
CA ASP A 61 7.12 -21.62 17.51
C ASP A 61 6.17 -22.68 16.92
N GLY A 62 6.26 -22.83 15.64
CA GLY A 62 5.38 -23.73 14.88
C GLY A 62 4.62 -22.99 13.77
N GLU A 63 4.58 -23.61 12.60
CA GLU A 63 4.08 -22.98 11.39
C GLU A 63 2.56 -23.08 11.27
N SER A 64 1.97 -22.07 10.62
CA SER A 64 0.60 -22.12 10.12
C SER A 64 -0.48 -22.34 11.20
N PRO A 65 -0.45 -21.63 12.33
CA PRO A 65 -1.33 -21.93 13.46
C PRO A 65 -2.82 -21.86 13.13
N LEU A 66 -3.25 -20.96 12.28
CA LEU A 66 -4.64 -20.75 11.88
C LEU A 66 -4.86 -21.00 10.37
N LYS A 67 -4.06 -21.84 9.77
CA LYS A 67 -4.23 -22.17 8.34
C LYS A 67 -5.63 -22.76 8.08
N GLU A 68 -6.25 -22.30 6.98
CA GLU A 68 -7.58 -22.74 6.54
C GLU A 68 -8.70 -22.52 7.57
N SER A 69 -8.52 -21.56 8.48
CA SER A 69 -9.53 -21.21 9.47
C SER A 69 -10.52 -20.16 8.94
N ARG A 70 -11.66 -20.07 9.59
CA ARG A 70 -12.67 -19.06 9.23
C ARG A 70 -13.49 -18.59 10.41
N ASP A 71 -14.03 -17.37 10.29
CA ASP A 71 -14.88 -16.76 11.31
C ASP A 71 -14.14 -16.67 12.66
N ILE A 72 -12.98 -16.00 12.63
CA ILE A 72 -12.06 -15.89 13.77
C ILE A 72 -12.02 -14.43 14.24
N VAL A 73 -12.14 -14.24 15.54
CA VAL A 73 -11.81 -13.00 16.24
C VAL A 73 -10.55 -13.20 17.06
N LEU A 74 -9.58 -12.32 16.87
CA LEU A 74 -8.31 -12.30 17.60
C LEU A 74 -8.21 -10.99 18.38
N GLU A 75 -8.02 -11.05 19.67
CA GLU A 75 -7.81 -9.88 20.52
C GLU A 75 -6.60 -10.09 21.44
N ASN A 76 -5.81 -9.02 21.62
CA ASN A 76 -4.65 -9.00 22.52
C ASN A 76 -3.74 -10.24 22.37
N SER A 77 -3.53 -10.69 21.13
CA SER A 77 -2.82 -11.94 20.86
C SER A 77 -1.58 -11.69 20.00
N SER A 78 -0.61 -12.61 20.03
CA SER A 78 0.61 -12.46 19.27
C SER A 78 0.97 -13.69 18.46
N PHE A 79 1.48 -13.44 17.23
CA PHE A 79 2.10 -14.44 16.39
C PHE A 79 3.60 -14.28 16.40
N GLN A 80 4.31 -15.33 16.74
CA GLN A 80 5.77 -15.32 16.87
C GLN A 80 6.48 -16.09 15.75
N TRP A 81 5.77 -16.88 14.96
CA TRP A 81 6.36 -17.73 13.93
C TRP A 81 5.55 -17.71 12.63
N LYS A 82 6.08 -18.34 11.58
CA LYS A 82 5.69 -18.23 10.17
C LYS A 82 4.24 -18.64 9.86
N TYR A 83 3.72 -17.99 8.85
CA TYR A 83 2.50 -18.34 8.12
C TYR A 83 1.21 -18.34 8.95
N PRO A 84 0.97 -17.34 9.83
CA PRO A 84 -0.18 -17.34 10.75
C PRO A 84 -1.53 -17.64 10.13
N LEU A 85 -1.85 -16.99 9.00
CA LEU A 85 -3.18 -16.99 8.39
C LEU A 85 -3.07 -17.26 6.89
N TRP A 86 -2.91 -18.50 6.52
CA TRP A 86 -2.92 -18.94 5.14
C TRP A 86 -4.24 -19.61 4.77
N TYR A 87 -4.81 -19.23 3.61
CA TYR A 87 -6.08 -19.77 3.11
C TYR A 87 -7.23 -19.60 4.10
N SER A 88 -7.23 -18.52 4.87
CA SER A 88 -8.23 -18.25 5.89
C SER A 88 -9.30 -17.29 5.38
N LYS A 89 -10.41 -17.16 6.09
CA LYS A 89 -11.52 -16.30 5.68
C LYS A 89 -12.25 -15.70 6.87
N ASN A 90 -12.73 -14.46 6.72
CA ASN A 90 -13.51 -13.75 7.73
C ASN A 90 -12.75 -13.65 9.06
N ILE A 91 -11.66 -12.89 9.05
CA ILE A 91 -10.78 -12.72 10.21
C ILE A 91 -10.88 -11.29 10.71
N GLU A 92 -11.09 -11.12 12.00
CA GLU A 92 -10.92 -9.84 12.70
C GLU A 92 -9.80 -9.96 13.72
N ALA A 93 -8.87 -9.00 13.72
CA ALA A 93 -7.78 -8.93 14.69
C ALA A 93 -7.69 -7.52 15.26
N ARG A 94 -7.61 -7.41 16.59
CA ARG A 94 -7.48 -6.14 17.30
C ARG A 94 -6.46 -6.25 18.42
N ASP A 95 -5.70 -5.17 18.64
CA ASP A 95 -4.66 -5.12 19.68
C ASP A 95 -3.68 -6.30 19.64
N CYS A 96 -3.29 -6.68 18.42
CA CYS A 96 -2.43 -7.84 18.19
C CYS A 96 -1.00 -7.43 17.82
N THR A 97 -0.10 -8.40 17.81
CA THR A 97 1.28 -8.22 17.36
C THR A 97 1.71 -9.40 16.49
N TRP A 98 2.18 -9.12 15.27
CA TRP A 98 2.94 -10.06 14.45
C TRP A 98 4.42 -9.75 14.65
N LEU A 99 5.17 -10.60 15.33
CA LEU A 99 6.60 -10.44 15.52
C LEU A 99 7.37 -10.74 14.22
N GLU A 100 8.64 -10.37 14.17
CA GLU A 100 9.46 -10.44 12.95
C GLU A 100 9.39 -11.79 12.22
N MET A 101 9.39 -12.90 12.96
CA MET A 101 9.36 -14.23 12.38
C MET A 101 7.97 -14.72 11.98
N ALA A 102 6.90 -13.97 12.27
CA ALA A 102 5.56 -14.25 11.74
C ALA A 102 5.41 -13.81 10.27
N ARG A 103 6.48 -13.91 9.52
CA ARG A 103 6.61 -13.50 8.12
C ARG A 103 5.78 -14.35 7.19
N SER A 104 5.49 -13.79 6.02
CA SER A 104 4.55 -14.40 5.06
C SER A 104 3.24 -14.76 5.75
N GLY A 105 2.79 -13.86 6.62
CA GLY A 105 1.82 -14.19 7.67
C GLY A 105 0.39 -14.36 7.17
N VAL A 106 0.01 -13.57 6.17
CA VAL A 106 -1.38 -13.54 5.66
C VAL A 106 -1.33 -13.72 4.15
N TRP A 107 -1.49 -14.95 3.68
CA TRP A 107 -1.49 -15.29 2.27
C TRP A 107 -2.77 -16.03 1.87
N TYR A 108 -3.31 -15.71 0.70
CA TYR A 108 -4.53 -16.34 0.16
C TYR A 108 -5.73 -16.26 1.14
N THR A 109 -5.81 -15.15 1.88
CA THR A 109 -6.83 -14.95 2.92
C THR A 109 -7.82 -13.90 2.46
N ASP A 110 -9.10 -14.16 2.65
CA ASP A 110 -10.18 -13.31 2.21
C ASP A 110 -10.95 -12.71 3.40
N HIS A 111 -11.36 -11.45 3.25
CA HIS A 111 -12.13 -10.73 4.27
C HIS A 111 -11.43 -10.69 5.63
N ILE A 112 -10.34 -9.93 5.70
CA ILE A 112 -9.60 -9.71 6.93
C ILE A 112 -9.61 -8.23 7.32
N ARG A 113 -9.91 -7.97 8.58
CA ARG A 113 -9.84 -6.67 9.22
C ARG A 113 -8.87 -6.69 10.38
N ILE A 114 -7.93 -5.77 10.39
CA ILE A 114 -6.91 -5.64 11.45
C ILE A 114 -6.94 -4.21 11.97
N GLU A 115 -7.07 -4.06 13.28
CA GLU A 115 -7.11 -2.77 13.97
C GLU A 115 -6.09 -2.72 15.12
N ASP A 116 -5.59 -1.51 15.43
CA ASP A 116 -4.76 -1.22 16.60
C ASP A 116 -3.61 -2.24 16.78
N THR A 117 -2.90 -2.54 15.71
CA THR A 117 -1.97 -3.68 15.65
C THR A 117 -0.59 -3.27 15.15
N LEU A 118 0.44 -3.89 15.72
CA LEU A 118 1.82 -3.82 15.25
C LEU A 118 2.16 -5.07 14.44
N ILE A 119 2.67 -4.86 13.23
CA ILE A 119 3.17 -5.93 12.38
C ILE A 119 4.65 -5.67 12.08
N GLU A 120 5.53 -6.42 12.73
CA GLU A 120 6.99 -6.35 12.49
C GLU A 120 7.42 -7.25 11.34
N ALA A 121 6.61 -8.24 10.99
CA ALA A 121 6.95 -9.26 10.02
C ALA A 121 6.82 -8.77 8.56
N PRO A 122 7.78 -9.08 7.68
CA PRO A 122 7.69 -8.77 6.26
C PRO A 122 6.83 -9.76 5.49
N LYS A 123 6.57 -9.42 4.22
CA LYS A 123 5.91 -10.28 3.22
C LYS A 123 4.48 -10.68 3.61
N ASN A 124 3.75 -9.76 4.24
CA ASN A 124 2.36 -9.98 4.60
C ASN A 124 1.41 -9.59 3.45
N PHE A 125 0.21 -10.14 3.46
CA PHE A 125 -0.87 -9.88 2.50
C PHE A 125 -0.45 -10.16 1.05
N ARG A 126 -0.42 -11.42 0.69
CA ARG A 126 -0.19 -11.84 -0.69
C ARG A 126 -1.39 -12.62 -1.21
N ARG A 127 -1.88 -12.22 -2.40
CA ARG A 127 -3.07 -12.82 -3.04
C ARG A 127 -4.28 -12.89 -2.10
N CYS A 128 -4.48 -11.81 -1.35
CA CYS A 128 -5.61 -11.64 -0.46
C CYS A 128 -6.71 -10.81 -1.14
N HIS A 129 -7.96 -11.03 -0.72
CA HIS A 129 -9.10 -10.22 -1.16
C HIS A 129 -9.78 -9.58 0.05
N ASP A 130 -10.15 -8.30 -0.10
CA ASP A 130 -10.83 -7.52 0.93
C ASP A 130 -10.08 -7.47 2.26
N VAL A 131 -9.01 -6.68 2.26
CA VAL A 131 -8.16 -6.43 3.43
C VAL A 131 -8.37 -5.02 3.93
N THR A 132 -8.74 -4.86 5.19
CA THR A 132 -8.87 -3.56 5.85
C THR A 132 -7.88 -3.47 7.00
N LEU A 133 -7.06 -2.42 7.01
CA LEU A 133 -6.20 -2.05 8.12
C LEU A 133 -6.60 -0.68 8.66
N ASP A 134 -6.78 -0.55 9.96
CA ASP A 134 -7.04 0.71 10.64
C ASP A 134 -6.14 0.85 11.88
N ASN A 135 -5.42 1.96 11.96
CA ASN A 135 -4.44 2.20 13.03
C ASN A 135 -3.43 1.04 13.17
N VAL A 136 -2.72 0.74 12.08
CA VAL A 136 -1.73 -0.34 12.01
C VAL A 136 -0.36 0.23 11.69
N TYR A 137 0.64 -0.23 12.41
CA TYR A 137 2.04 0.06 12.12
C TYR A 137 2.74 -1.18 11.56
N LEU A 138 3.19 -1.07 10.31
CA LEU A 138 3.96 -2.08 9.59
C LEU A 138 5.45 -1.71 9.68
N ALA A 139 6.13 -2.17 10.71
CA ALA A 139 7.53 -1.79 10.99
C ALA A 139 8.50 -2.33 9.93
N ASN A 140 8.17 -3.48 9.32
CA ASN A 140 8.83 -4.00 8.14
C ASN A 140 7.77 -4.41 7.10
N ALA A 141 7.45 -3.48 6.22
CA ALA A 141 6.45 -3.69 5.16
C ALA A 141 7.07 -4.16 3.83
N ALA A 142 8.28 -4.71 3.86
CA ALA A 142 8.91 -5.22 2.65
C ALA A 142 8.04 -6.27 1.97
N GLU A 143 7.81 -6.11 0.67
CA GLU A 143 7.01 -7.03 -0.16
C GLU A 143 5.60 -7.30 0.40
N THR A 144 4.96 -6.26 0.94
CA THR A 144 3.63 -6.34 1.55
C THR A 144 2.54 -5.91 0.56
N PHE A 145 1.37 -6.54 0.59
CA PHE A 145 0.26 -6.34 -0.35
C PHE A 145 0.64 -6.63 -1.81
N TRP A 146 1.12 -7.83 -2.08
CA TRP A 146 1.40 -8.26 -3.44
C TRP A 146 0.23 -9.02 -4.05
N ASN A 147 -0.20 -8.60 -5.24
CA ASN A 147 -1.28 -9.23 -6.00
C ASN A 147 -2.57 -9.37 -5.18
N CYS A 148 -2.90 -8.36 -4.39
CA CYS A 148 -4.13 -8.31 -3.61
C CYS A 148 -5.22 -7.53 -4.33
N GLU A 149 -6.46 -7.76 -3.97
CA GLU A 149 -7.63 -7.05 -4.48
C GLU A 149 -8.51 -6.55 -3.33
N GLY A 150 -8.92 -5.28 -3.39
CA GLY A 150 -9.77 -4.70 -2.36
C GLY A 150 -9.02 -4.38 -1.08
N ILE A 151 -8.17 -3.37 -1.11
CA ILE A 151 -7.38 -2.93 0.04
C ILE A 151 -7.94 -1.61 0.56
N LYS A 152 -8.18 -1.53 1.87
CA LYS A 152 -8.55 -0.30 2.57
C LYS A 152 -7.57 -0.04 3.70
N LEU A 153 -6.89 1.10 3.66
CA LEU A 153 -5.94 1.51 4.67
C LEU A 153 -6.39 2.84 5.28
N ALA A 154 -6.52 2.89 6.60
CA ALA A 154 -6.77 4.11 7.36
C ALA A 154 -5.77 4.20 8.52
N HIS A 155 -5.16 5.38 8.74
CA HIS A 155 -4.23 5.61 9.84
C HIS A 155 -3.08 4.57 9.88
N VAL A 156 -2.47 4.30 8.71
CA VAL A 156 -1.44 3.26 8.57
C VAL A 156 -0.07 3.90 8.39
N GLN A 157 0.92 3.37 9.08
CA GLN A 157 2.32 3.68 8.87
C GLN A 157 3.06 2.43 8.41
N ALA A 158 3.87 2.57 7.38
CA ALA A 158 4.60 1.45 6.79
C ALA A 158 6.05 1.83 6.46
N ARG A 159 6.95 0.88 6.64
CA ARG A 159 8.36 1.01 6.27
C ARG A 159 8.84 -0.23 5.56
N GLY A 160 9.21 -0.10 4.30
CA GLY A 160 9.71 -1.21 3.48
C GLY A 160 9.47 -1.01 2.00
N ASP A 161 10.26 -1.68 1.18
CA ASP A 161 10.21 -1.61 -0.27
C ASP A 161 9.15 -2.53 -0.87
N TYR A 162 8.71 -2.21 -2.09
CA TYR A 162 7.74 -3.00 -2.86
C TYR A 162 6.37 -3.16 -2.19
N PHE A 163 5.87 -2.10 -1.59
CA PHE A 163 4.53 -2.09 -0.98
C PHE A 163 3.44 -1.95 -2.06
N GLY A 164 2.44 -2.82 -2.05
CA GLY A 164 1.26 -2.71 -2.90
C GLY A 164 1.44 -3.18 -4.35
N MET A 165 2.48 -3.96 -4.65
CA MET A 165 2.81 -4.38 -5.99
C MET A 165 1.69 -5.19 -6.67
N ASN A 166 1.33 -4.79 -7.89
CA ASN A 166 0.30 -5.45 -8.71
C ASN A 166 -1.06 -5.66 -8.00
N SER A 167 -1.37 -4.80 -7.05
CA SER A 167 -2.65 -4.86 -6.33
C SER A 167 -3.70 -3.93 -6.96
N THR A 168 -4.97 -4.23 -6.74
CA THR A 168 -6.07 -3.51 -7.38
C THR A 168 -7.17 -3.12 -6.39
N ASN A 169 -7.95 -2.08 -6.75
CA ASN A 169 -9.07 -1.60 -5.94
C ASN A 169 -8.62 -1.18 -4.53
N ILE A 170 -7.84 -0.11 -4.48
CA ILE A 170 -7.15 0.35 -3.27
C ILE A 170 -7.69 1.71 -2.84
N THR A 171 -8.11 1.83 -1.58
CA THR A 171 -8.51 3.09 -0.97
C THR A 171 -7.64 3.35 0.25
N ILE A 172 -7.06 4.54 0.33
CA ILE A 172 -6.12 4.92 1.38
C ILE A 172 -6.48 6.28 1.95
N ASP A 173 -6.51 6.40 3.27
CA ASP A 173 -6.63 7.67 3.98
C ASP A 173 -5.71 7.71 5.19
N ASP A 174 -4.98 8.83 5.37
CA ASP A 174 -3.97 9.03 6.42
C ASP A 174 -2.91 7.91 6.43
N PHE A 175 -1.98 8.02 5.49
CA PHE A 175 -0.96 7.00 5.24
C PHE A 175 0.44 7.60 5.26
N LYS A 176 1.37 6.92 5.92
CA LYS A 176 2.79 7.26 5.89
C LYS A 176 3.60 6.07 5.40
N LEU A 177 4.40 6.29 4.37
CA LEU A 177 5.27 5.26 3.81
C LEU A 177 6.70 5.77 3.66
N VAL A 178 7.64 4.95 4.08
CA VAL A 178 9.06 5.07 3.75
C VAL A 178 9.51 3.77 3.10
N GLY A 179 9.74 3.81 1.79
CA GLY A 179 10.16 2.61 1.04
C GLY A 179 10.00 2.81 -0.46
N ASN A 180 10.86 2.19 -1.24
CA ASN A 180 10.92 2.35 -2.69
C ASN A 180 9.97 1.40 -3.42
N TYR A 181 9.66 1.72 -4.70
CA TYR A 181 8.80 0.92 -5.58
C TYR A 181 7.37 0.74 -5.05
N ALA A 182 6.85 1.76 -4.35
CA ALA A 182 5.50 1.70 -3.83
C ALA A 182 4.46 1.68 -4.96
N PHE A 183 3.53 0.72 -4.88
CA PHE A 183 2.40 0.59 -5.81
C PHE A 183 2.78 0.36 -7.28
N ASP A 184 3.92 -0.27 -7.54
CA ASP A 184 4.31 -0.67 -8.89
C ASP A 184 3.25 -1.66 -9.47
N GLY A 185 2.71 -1.31 -10.61
CA GLY A 185 1.66 -2.10 -11.27
C GLY A 185 0.28 -2.05 -10.60
N ALA A 186 0.08 -1.18 -9.62
CA ALA A 186 -1.22 -1.05 -8.94
C ALA A 186 -2.28 -0.41 -9.84
N LYS A 187 -3.55 -0.78 -9.66
CA LYS A 187 -4.66 -0.27 -10.46
C LYS A 187 -5.87 0.11 -9.62
N ASN A 188 -6.60 1.11 -10.10
CA ASN A 188 -7.84 1.57 -9.47
C ASN A 188 -7.61 1.97 -8.01
N MET A 189 -6.88 3.06 -7.83
CA MET A 189 -6.51 3.59 -6.50
C MET A 189 -7.12 4.96 -6.27
N GLU A 190 -7.51 5.18 -5.03
CA GLU A 190 -7.82 6.49 -4.49
C GLU A 190 -7.04 6.69 -3.18
N VAL A 191 -6.25 7.76 -3.11
CA VAL A 191 -5.36 8.05 -1.98
C VAL A 191 -5.63 9.44 -1.44
N HIS A 192 -5.86 9.55 -0.14
CA HIS A 192 -6.03 10.81 0.58
C HIS A 192 -5.02 10.93 1.72
N ASN A 193 -4.52 12.17 1.94
CA ASN A 193 -3.71 12.50 3.10
C ASN A 193 -2.49 11.58 3.31
N ALA A 194 -1.77 11.29 2.23
CA ALA A 194 -0.57 10.47 2.30
C ALA A 194 0.71 11.31 2.39
N ARG A 195 1.71 10.76 3.08
CA ARG A 195 3.09 11.22 3.07
C ARG A 195 3.98 10.07 2.67
N MET A 196 4.61 10.18 1.49
CA MET A 196 5.39 9.09 0.93
C MET A 196 6.82 9.55 0.64
N LEU A 197 7.79 8.82 1.17
CA LEU A 197 9.19 8.87 0.75
C LEU A 197 9.46 7.59 -0.03
N SER A 198 9.37 7.68 -1.35
CA SER A 198 9.45 6.51 -2.22
C SER A 198 10.03 6.87 -3.57
N LYS A 199 11.17 6.30 -3.92
CA LYS A 199 11.65 6.27 -5.30
C LYS A 199 10.77 5.31 -6.09
N ASP A 200 10.60 5.61 -7.38
CA ASP A 200 9.87 4.74 -8.31
C ASP A 200 8.42 4.45 -7.88
N ALA A 201 7.79 5.40 -7.16
CA ALA A 201 6.39 5.23 -6.75
C ALA A 201 5.45 5.30 -7.96
N PHE A 202 4.41 4.47 -7.94
CA PHE A 202 3.37 4.37 -8.99
C PHE A 202 3.88 4.00 -10.38
N TRP A 203 5.01 3.32 -10.51
CA TRP A 203 5.44 2.80 -11.79
C TRP A 203 4.42 1.83 -12.36
N ASN A 204 4.21 1.87 -13.66
CA ASN A 204 3.28 0.95 -14.33
C ASN A 204 1.86 0.94 -13.76
N SER A 205 1.48 1.96 -13.00
CA SER A 205 0.14 2.04 -12.39
C SER A 205 -0.92 2.52 -13.38
N GLU A 206 -2.18 2.25 -13.06
CA GLU A 206 -3.31 2.62 -13.91
C GLU A 206 -4.51 3.07 -13.08
N ASN A 207 -5.16 4.17 -13.49
CA ASN A 207 -6.34 4.72 -12.81
C ASN A 207 -6.07 5.04 -11.33
N VAL A 208 -5.15 5.96 -11.08
CA VAL A 208 -4.76 6.40 -9.73
C VAL A 208 -5.13 7.85 -9.54
N THR A 209 -5.82 8.18 -8.46
CA THR A 209 -6.08 9.55 -8.03
C THR A 209 -5.55 9.77 -6.63
N VAL A 210 -4.72 10.80 -6.46
CA VAL A 210 -4.08 11.16 -5.20
C VAL A 210 -4.51 12.57 -4.79
N TYR A 211 -5.04 12.69 -3.57
CA TYR A 211 -5.50 13.95 -2.99
C TYR A 211 -4.68 14.35 -1.76
N ASP A 212 -4.47 15.65 -1.58
CA ASP A 212 -4.00 16.24 -0.32
C ASP A 212 -2.74 15.57 0.24
N SER A 213 -1.78 15.24 -0.62
CA SER A 213 -0.66 14.38 -0.27
C SER A 213 0.69 15.03 -0.56
N VAL A 214 1.72 14.54 0.12
CA VAL A 214 3.12 14.91 -0.10
C VAL A 214 3.87 13.66 -0.55
N ILE A 215 4.52 13.75 -1.71
CA ILE A 215 5.30 12.64 -2.28
C ILE A 215 6.70 13.14 -2.59
N HIS A 216 7.69 12.45 -2.07
CA HIS A 216 9.09 12.71 -2.31
C HIS A 216 9.80 11.43 -2.79
N GLY A 217 10.45 11.50 -3.94
CA GLY A 217 11.22 10.40 -4.49
C GLY A 217 11.46 10.54 -5.99
N GLU A 218 12.51 9.94 -6.49
CA GLU A 218 12.88 9.96 -7.89
C GLU A 218 11.88 9.17 -8.75
N TYR A 219 11.75 9.53 -10.03
CA TYR A 219 11.06 8.78 -11.09
C TYR A 219 9.56 8.49 -10.82
N LEU A 220 8.89 9.42 -10.15
CA LEU A 220 7.46 9.27 -9.82
C LEU A 220 6.60 9.02 -11.06
N GLY A 221 5.78 7.99 -11.02
CA GLY A 221 4.70 7.73 -11.98
C GLY A 221 5.12 7.21 -13.34
N TRP A 222 6.37 6.82 -13.53
CA TRP A 222 6.85 6.38 -14.84
C TRP A 222 6.00 5.24 -15.42
N ASN A 223 5.73 5.35 -16.71
CA ASN A 223 5.00 4.35 -17.50
C ASN A 223 3.57 4.06 -16.99
N SER A 224 2.95 5.07 -16.37
CA SER A 224 1.59 4.96 -15.82
C SER A 224 0.55 5.47 -16.80
N LYS A 225 -0.73 5.13 -16.54
CA LYS A 225 -1.89 5.61 -17.29
C LYS A 225 -2.96 6.15 -16.36
N ASN A 226 -3.60 7.26 -16.78
CA ASN A 226 -4.69 7.87 -16.02
C ASN A 226 -4.28 8.18 -14.58
N LEU A 227 -3.24 8.97 -14.41
CA LEU A 227 -2.72 9.40 -13.11
C LEU A 227 -3.18 10.83 -12.83
N THR A 228 -3.82 11.03 -11.67
CA THR A 228 -4.35 12.33 -11.25
C THR A 228 -3.81 12.71 -9.88
N PHE A 229 -3.30 13.94 -9.75
CA PHE A 229 -2.90 14.56 -8.48
C PHE A 229 -3.73 15.81 -8.23
N ILE A 230 -4.33 15.92 -7.05
CA ILE A 230 -5.12 17.08 -6.63
C ILE A 230 -4.63 17.58 -5.28
N ASN A 231 -4.30 18.86 -5.16
CA ASN A 231 -3.76 19.48 -3.93
C ASN A 231 -2.51 18.75 -3.40
N CYS A 232 -1.61 18.34 -4.27
CA CYS A 232 -0.43 17.58 -3.88
C CYS A 232 0.84 18.44 -3.95
N THR A 233 1.78 18.15 -3.07
CA THR A 233 3.16 18.64 -3.13
C THR A 233 4.08 17.49 -3.50
N ILE A 234 4.81 17.66 -4.58
CA ILE A 234 5.66 16.61 -5.16
C ILE A 234 7.08 17.14 -5.30
N GLU A 235 8.05 16.32 -4.90
CA GLU A 235 9.47 16.52 -5.21
C GLU A 235 10.00 15.27 -5.88
N SER A 236 10.41 15.37 -7.14
CA SER A 236 10.86 14.20 -7.90
C SER A 236 11.88 14.56 -8.97
N LEU A 237 13.04 13.92 -8.93
CA LEU A 237 14.00 13.94 -10.04
C LEU A 237 13.44 13.11 -11.18
N GLN A 238 13.43 13.67 -12.41
CA GLN A 238 12.83 13.04 -13.59
C GLN A 238 11.43 12.46 -13.29
N GLY A 239 10.64 13.25 -12.59
CA GLY A 239 9.30 12.84 -12.19
C GLY A 239 8.27 13.03 -13.30
N LEU A 240 7.19 12.25 -13.24
CA LEU A 240 6.03 12.41 -14.12
C LEU A 240 6.35 12.16 -15.61
N CYS A 241 7.31 11.28 -15.90
CA CYS A 241 7.73 10.93 -17.25
C CYS A 241 7.02 9.69 -17.77
N TYR A 242 6.89 9.59 -19.10
CA TYR A 242 6.27 8.43 -19.78
C TYR A 242 4.84 8.13 -19.34
N ILE A 243 4.07 9.14 -18.92
CA ILE A 243 2.70 8.98 -18.47
C ILE A 243 1.73 9.23 -19.63
N GLU A 244 0.73 8.38 -19.75
CA GLU A 244 -0.41 8.56 -20.64
C GLU A 244 -1.62 9.05 -19.83
N ASN A 245 -2.11 10.27 -20.16
CA ASN A 245 -3.22 10.93 -19.48
C ASN A 245 -2.90 11.29 -18.01
N LEU A 246 -2.13 12.38 -17.85
CA LEU A 246 -1.74 12.96 -16.56
C LEU A 246 -2.59 14.20 -16.27
N LYS A 247 -3.23 14.25 -15.11
CA LYS A 247 -3.97 15.41 -14.62
C LYS A 247 -3.40 15.89 -13.30
N MET A 248 -3.15 17.20 -13.20
CA MET A 248 -2.68 17.84 -11.97
C MET A 248 -3.46 19.12 -11.72
N ILE A 249 -4.07 19.22 -10.53
CA ILE A 249 -4.85 20.39 -10.13
C ILE A 249 -4.32 20.90 -8.80
N ASN A 250 -4.00 22.20 -8.74
CA ASN A 250 -3.52 22.86 -7.53
C ASN A 250 -2.34 22.08 -6.89
N CYS A 251 -1.36 21.74 -7.70
CA CYS A 251 -0.16 21.02 -7.26
C CYS A 251 1.07 21.93 -7.22
N THR A 252 2.03 21.58 -6.37
CA THR A 252 3.33 22.23 -6.27
C THR A 252 4.42 21.20 -6.58
N LEU A 253 5.34 21.54 -7.47
CA LEU A 253 6.49 20.71 -7.83
C LEU A 253 7.76 21.29 -7.23
N LEU A 254 8.14 20.83 -6.04
CA LEU A 254 9.36 21.27 -5.35
C LEU A 254 10.58 20.56 -5.97
N ASN A 255 11.62 21.32 -6.34
CA ASN A 255 12.88 20.77 -6.86
C ASN A 255 12.71 19.64 -7.89
N THR A 256 11.56 19.60 -8.56
CA THR A 256 11.26 18.58 -9.57
C THR A 256 11.98 18.93 -10.87
N THR A 257 12.79 18.02 -11.35
CA THR A 257 13.66 18.21 -12.51
C THR A 257 13.23 17.32 -13.67
N LEU A 258 13.50 17.79 -14.89
CA LEU A 258 13.24 17.06 -16.15
C LEU A 258 11.82 16.48 -16.22
N ALA A 259 10.85 17.24 -15.69
CA ALA A 259 9.47 16.79 -15.53
C ALA A 259 8.78 16.59 -16.89
N PHE A 260 7.87 15.64 -16.93
CA PHE A 260 6.95 15.36 -18.05
C PHE A 260 7.58 14.75 -19.30
N GLU A 261 8.83 14.30 -19.26
CA GLU A 261 9.48 13.74 -20.43
C GLU A 261 8.66 12.60 -21.05
N TYR A 262 8.35 12.74 -22.34
CA TYR A 262 7.52 11.84 -23.13
C TYR A 262 6.14 11.49 -22.56
N SER A 263 5.63 12.30 -21.63
CA SER A 263 4.24 12.22 -21.19
C SER A 263 3.31 12.86 -22.19
N LYS A 264 2.10 12.30 -22.32
CA LYS A 264 1.06 12.77 -23.25
C LYS A 264 -0.32 12.82 -22.59
N GLY A 265 -1.21 13.61 -23.17
CA GLY A 265 -2.50 13.88 -22.52
C GLY A 265 -2.33 14.62 -21.20
N ILE A 266 -1.34 15.53 -21.13
CA ILE A 266 -1.03 16.30 -19.92
C ILE A 266 -2.06 17.42 -19.75
N ASN A 267 -2.58 17.56 -18.54
CA ASN A 267 -3.33 18.73 -18.10
C ASN A 267 -2.86 19.11 -16.69
N ALA A 268 -1.80 19.90 -16.62
CA ALA A 268 -1.13 20.23 -15.38
C ALA A 268 -1.32 21.69 -14.99
N GLN A 269 -1.86 21.93 -13.79
CA GLN A 269 -1.94 23.23 -13.14
C GLN A 269 -1.02 23.23 -11.92
N ILE A 270 0.12 23.89 -12.05
CA ILE A 270 1.19 23.91 -11.05
C ILE A 270 1.29 25.30 -10.45
N ASN A 271 1.27 25.36 -9.13
CA ASN A 271 1.49 26.59 -8.38
C ASN A 271 3.00 26.82 -8.20
N GLY A 272 3.44 28.04 -8.42
CA GLY A 272 4.82 28.42 -8.24
C GLY A 272 5.73 27.96 -9.37
N ARG A 273 6.97 27.60 -9.00
CA ARG A 273 8.06 27.34 -9.93
C ARG A 273 8.29 25.85 -10.16
N ILE A 274 8.49 25.47 -11.42
CA ILE A 274 9.02 24.15 -11.81
C ILE A 274 10.51 24.33 -12.13
N LYS A 275 11.36 23.49 -11.57
CA LYS A 275 12.81 23.57 -11.78
C LYS A 275 13.21 23.29 -13.23
N SER A 276 12.73 22.18 -13.79
CA SER A 276 12.88 21.95 -15.22
C SER A 276 11.78 21.09 -15.81
N VAL A 277 11.41 21.38 -17.04
CA VAL A 277 10.50 20.62 -17.89
C VAL A 277 11.28 20.14 -19.09
N MET A 278 11.13 18.87 -19.48
CA MET A 278 11.82 18.30 -20.62
C MET A 278 10.88 17.50 -21.52
N ASN A 279 10.89 17.82 -22.81
CA ASN A 279 10.28 17.05 -23.89
C ASN A 279 8.88 16.47 -23.58
N PRO A 280 7.92 17.26 -23.05
CA PRO A 280 6.54 16.81 -22.96
C PRO A 280 6.00 16.54 -24.37
N SER A 281 5.32 15.40 -24.56
CA SER A 281 4.90 15.00 -25.92
C SER A 281 3.60 15.67 -26.36
N GLU A 282 2.64 15.83 -25.46
CA GLU A 282 1.33 16.41 -25.82
C GLU A 282 0.60 16.89 -24.56
N GLY A 283 -0.08 18.02 -24.66
CA GLY A 283 -1.01 18.50 -23.64
C GLY A 283 -0.83 19.95 -23.25
N ARG A 284 -1.09 20.27 -21.98
CA ARG A 284 -1.07 21.61 -21.43
C ARG A 284 -0.39 21.65 -20.08
N ILE A 285 0.59 22.53 -19.93
CA ILE A 285 1.30 22.77 -18.67
C ILE A 285 1.15 24.24 -18.31
N GLN A 286 0.53 24.52 -17.17
CA GLN A 286 0.41 25.86 -16.59
C GLN A 286 1.25 25.93 -15.32
N ALA A 287 2.11 26.96 -15.22
CA ALA A 287 2.93 27.25 -14.05
C ALA A 287 3.18 28.75 -13.94
N ASP A 288 3.58 29.23 -12.76
CA ASP A 288 3.95 30.63 -12.57
C ASP A 288 5.36 30.91 -13.12
N GLU A 289 6.24 29.96 -13.00
CA GLU A 289 7.63 30.04 -13.48
C GLU A 289 8.13 28.63 -13.88
N ILE A 290 8.89 28.56 -14.96
CA ILE A 290 9.72 27.41 -15.36
C ILE A 290 11.16 27.87 -15.45
N GLU A 291 12.06 27.36 -14.62
CA GLU A 291 13.45 27.78 -14.57
C GLU A 291 14.20 27.32 -15.83
N THR A 292 14.04 26.05 -16.25
CA THR A 292 14.62 25.55 -17.50
C THR A 292 13.56 24.74 -18.28
N LEU A 293 13.34 25.14 -19.53
CA LEU A 293 12.44 24.48 -20.47
C LEU A 293 13.24 23.88 -21.63
N ILE A 294 13.22 22.56 -21.76
CA ILE A 294 13.93 21.80 -22.78
C ILE A 294 12.93 21.21 -23.77
N LEU A 295 12.98 21.65 -25.03
CA LEU A 295 12.11 21.19 -26.09
C LEU A 295 12.93 20.79 -27.30
N ASP A 296 13.33 19.55 -27.41
CA ASP A 296 14.15 18.97 -28.48
C ASP A 296 13.28 18.60 -29.69
N PRO A 297 13.32 19.37 -30.81
CA PRO A 297 12.48 19.13 -31.97
C PRO A 297 12.86 17.85 -32.75
N GLU A 298 14.02 17.26 -32.44
CA GLU A 298 14.40 15.97 -33.02
C GLU A 298 13.71 14.79 -32.29
N LYS A 299 13.12 15.06 -31.10
CA LYS A 299 12.53 14.05 -30.21
C LYS A 299 11.03 14.17 -30.06
N ILE A 300 10.51 15.38 -30.08
CA ILE A 300 9.08 15.71 -29.92
C ILE A 300 8.68 16.81 -30.92
N ASP A 301 7.38 16.96 -31.15
CA ASP A 301 6.84 18.17 -31.76
C ASP A 301 6.53 19.21 -30.66
N PRO A 302 7.30 20.29 -30.52
CA PRO A 302 7.05 21.29 -29.48
C PRO A 302 5.68 21.98 -29.58
N ALA A 303 5.01 21.94 -30.74
CA ALA A 303 3.70 22.55 -30.93
C ALA A 303 2.55 21.75 -30.30
N GLU A 304 2.76 20.48 -30.00
CA GLU A 304 1.73 19.60 -29.39
C GLU A 304 1.54 19.86 -27.88
N THR A 305 2.44 20.63 -27.24
CA THR A 305 2.31 20.99 -25.82
C THR A 305 2.16 22.49 -25.64
N GLU A 306 1.02 22.93 -25.10
CA GLU A 306 0.77 24.31 -24.72
C GLU A 306 1.44 24.62 -23.38
N ILE A 307 2.42 25.52 -23.38
CA ILE A 307 3.08 26.01 -22.16
C ILE A 307 2.49 27.38 -21.78
N ILE A 308 1.75 27.42 -20.66
CA ILE A 308 1.18 28.66 -20.11
C ILE A 308 1.99 29.06 -18.89
N CYS A 309 2.99 29.90 -19.13
CA CYS A 309 3.92 30.30 -18.10
C CYS A 309 4.40 31.73 -18.36
N PRO A 310 4.11 32.70 -17.47
CA PRO A 310 4.53 34.08 -17.65
C PRO A 310 6.05 34.26 -17.56
N THR A 311 6.74 33.40 -16.84
CA THR A 311 8.19 33.48 -16.63
C THR A 311 8.86 32.17 -17.00
N VAL A 312 9.54 32.15 -18.14
CA VAL A 312 10.40 31.04 -18.54
C VAL A 312 11.85 31.54 -18.55
N GLY A 313 12.69 30.93 -17.75
CA GLY A 313 14.10 31.28 -17.63
C GLY A 313 14.89 30.83 -18.86
N GLU A 314 15.62 29.74 -18.74
CA GLU A 314 16.40 29.18 -19.84
C GLU A 314 15.53 28.35 -20.79
N LYS A 315 15.68 28.55 -22.10
CA LYS A 315 15.06 27.70 -23.13
C LYS A 315 16.14 26.99 -23.91
N LEU A 316 16.07 25.68 -23.98
CA LEU A 316 17.03 24.83 -24.64
C LEU A 316 16.35 23.93 -25.69
N ASP A 317 17.00 23.79 -26.85
CA ASP A 317 16.57 22.89 -27.92
C ASP A 317 17.12 21.46 -27.74
N LYS A 318 18.04 21.26 -26.81
CA LYS A 318 18.61 19.94 -26.44
C LYS A 318 18.97 19.92 -24.98
N ALA A 319 18.86 18.74 -24.38
CA ALA A 319 19.37 18.54 -23.02
C ALA A 319 20.90 18.78 -22.99
N PRO A 320 21.43 19.42 -21.94
CA PRO A 320 22.88 19.50 -21.75
C PRO A 320 23.48 18.08 -21.74
N GLU A 321 24.64 17.94 -22.38
CA GLU A 321 25.40 16.67 -22.27
C GLU A 321 25.81 16.46 -20.80
N ALA A 322 25.60 15.24 -20.27
CA ALA A 322 25.86 14.88 -18.89
C ALA A 322 27.35 14.71 -18.60
#